data_121d529e4e89ee2e289552e33100e636
#
_entry.id   121d529e4e89ee2e289552e33100e636
#
_cell.length_a   1.000
_cell.length_b   1.000
_cell.length_c   1.000
_cell.angle_alpha   90.00
_cell.angle_beta   90.00
_cell.angle_gamma   90.00
#
_symmetry.space_group_name_H-M   'P 1'
#
loop_
_entity.id
_entity.type
_entity.pdbx_description
1 polymer ?
#
loop_
_entity_poly.entity_id
_entity_poly.type
_entity_poly.pdbx_seq_one_letter_code
_entity_poly.pdbx_strand_id
1 'polypeptide(L)'
;RQMCIRDRYTGKENIYLYGAMLGYSKEFIDEKYDEIVKFSELKDFIDVPIKNYSSGMKSRLGFSIATVVSPKILILDEVLSVGDAKFRKKSEKKVLSMFDSGVTVLFVSHSLAQVQRICNKAMILEKGKLIAYGDIDTISEQYEKMTN
;
A
#
# COMPACT_ATOMS: atom_id res chain seq x y z
N ARG A 1 -6.08 -7.77 -8.15
CA ARG A 1 -7.54 -7.47 -8.20
C ARG A 1 -8.02 -7.18 -6.82
N GLN A 2 -8.37 -5.94 -6.68
CA GLN A 2 -8.97 -5.26 -5.57
C GLN A 2 -9.84 -6.16 -4.70
N MET A 3 -9.52 -6.10 -3.45
CA MET A 3 -10.35 -6.42 -2.33
C MET A 3 -11.82 -6.24 -2.64
N CYS A 4 -12.56 -7.35 -2.70
CA CYS A 4 -14.02 -7.30 -2.68
C CYS A 4 -14.45 -6.80 -1.29
N ILE A 5 -14.22 -5.52 -1.06
CA ILE A 5 -14.82 -4.79 0.03
C ILE A 5 -16.30 -4.86 -0.28
N ARG A 6 -17.08 -5.56 0.55
CA ARG A 6 -18.52 -5.64 0.34
C ARG A 6 -19.06 -4.22 0.41
N ASP A 7 -19.46 -3.69 -0.73
CA ASP A 7 -19.84 -2.28 -0.93
C ASP A 7 -20.91 -1.75 0.03
N ARG A 8 -21.63 -2.64 0.70
CA ARG A 8 -22.70 -2.31 1.64
C ARG A 8 -22.20 -2.04 3.06
N TYR A 9 -21.00 -2.49 3.41
CA TYR A 9 -20.45 -2.28 4.75
C TYR A 9 -19.83 -0.90 4.88
N THR A 10 -19.90 -0.35 6.09
CA THR A 10 -19.24 0.90 6.49
C THR A 10 -17.71 0.76 6.46
N GLY A 11 -16.99 1.87 6.52
CA GLY A 11 -15.54 1.86 6.67
C GLY A 11 -15.12 1.08 7.93
N LYS A 12 -15.84 1.29 9.05
CA LYS A 12 -15.62 0.56 10.30
C LYS A 12 -15.75 -0.96 10.13
N GLU A 13 -16.85 -1.42 9.57
CA GLU A 13 -17.09 -2.85 9.35
C GLU A 13 -16.05 -3.46 8.41
N ASN A 14 -15.58 -2.69 7.43
CA ASN A 14 -14.52 -3.13 6.53
C ASN A 14 -13.16 -3.27 7.21
N ILE A 15 -12.84 -2.44 8.21
CA ILE A 15 -11.61 -2.60 9.01
C ILE A 15 -11.62 -3.98 9.69
N TYR A 16 -12.71 -4.36 10.33
CA TYR A 16 -12.83 -5.67 10.99
C TYR A 16 -12.84 -6.83 10.01
N LEU A 17 -13.63 -6.72 8.94
CA LEU A 17 -13.70 -7.75 7.92
C LEU A 17 -12.32 -8.01 7.29
N TYR A 18 -11.63 -6.93 6.98
CA TYR A 18 -10.32 -7.01 6.35
C TYR A 18 -9.26 -7.55 7.29
N GLY A 19 -9.29 -7.10 8.54
CA GLY A 19 -8.44 -7.63 9.59
C GLY A 19 -8.63 -9.13 9.77
N ALA A 20 -9.88 -9.59 9.80
CA ALA A 20 -10.20 -11.03 9.88
C ALA A 20 -9.71 -11.82 8.65
N MET A 21 -9.83 -11.25 7.44
CA MET A 21 -9.29 -11.88 6.22
C MET A 21 -7.77 -12.01 6.24
N LEU A 22 -7.08 -11.08 6.90
CA LEU A 22 -5.62 -11.12 7.10
C LEU A 22 -5.21 -12.01 8.28
N GLY A 23 -6.17 -12.63 8.98
CA GLY A 23 -5.93 -13.54 10.09
C GLY A 23 -5.75 -12.86 11.45
N TYR A 24 -6.14 -11.59 11.60
CA TYR A 24 -6.06 -10.89 12.88
C TYR A 24 -7.28 -11.14 13.75
N SER A 25 -7.06 -11.22 15.06
CA SER A 25 -8.15 -11.32 16.03
C SER A 25 -8.91 -9.99 16.15
N LYS A 26 -10.15 -10.08 16.66
CA LYS A 26 -10.96 -8.88 16.90
C LYS A 26 -10.28 -7.95 17.90
N GLU A 27 -9.72 -8.51 18.97
CA GLU A 27 -9.04 -7.76 20.04
C GLU A 27 -7.84 -6.99 19.49
N PHE A 28 -7.07 -7.59 18.58
CA PHE A 28 -5.97 -6.92 17.89
C PHE A 28 -6.46 -5.74 17.04
N ILE A 29 -7.56 -5.93 16.30
CA ILE A 29 -8.13 -4.85 15.49
C ILE A 29 -8.71 -3.75 16.38
N ASP A 30 -9.35 -4.09 17.51
CA ASP A 30 -9.86 -3.10 18.48
C ASP A 30 -8.71 -2.22 19.00
N GLU A 31 -7.54 -2.81 19.31
CA GLU A 31 -6.34 -2.07 19.74
C GLU A 31 -5.81 -1.14 18.65
N LYS A 32 -5.86 -1.55 17.39
CA LYS A 32 -5.31 -0.82 16.24
C LYS A 32 -6.31 0.11 15.54
N TYR A 33 -7.56 0.05 15.92
CA TYR A 33 -8.64 0.75 15.24
C TYR A 33 -8.41 2.25 15.11
N ASP A 34 -8.07 2.92 16.19
CA ASP A 34 -7.85 4.36 16.19
C ASP A 34 -6.63 4.77 15.34
N GLU A 35 -5.57 3.93 15.32
CA GLU A 35 -4.41 4.14 14.46
C GLU A 35 -4.81 4.06 12.98
N ILE A 36 -5.61 3.05 12.60
CA ILE A 36 -6.10 2.87 11.24
C ILE A 36 -6.95 4.07 10.80
N VAL A 37 -7.92 4.46 11.62
CA VAL A 37 -8.84 5.58 11.33
C VAL A 37 -8.06 6.88 11.19
N LYS A 38 -7.14 7.16 12.11
CA LYS A 38 -6.29 8.36 12.08
C LYS A 38 -5.38 8.38 10.86
N PHE A 39 -4.79 7.23 10.50
CA PHE A 39 -3.91 7.16 9.34
C PHE A 39 -4.67 7.35 8.04
N SER A 40 -5.85 6.75 7.89
CA SER A 40 -6.69 6.87 6.68
C SER A 40 -7.25 8.29 6.46
N GLU A 41 -7.31 9.11 7.52
CA GLU A 41 -7.95 10.45 7.52
C GLU A 41 -9.45 10.38 7.13
N LEU A 42 -10.12 9.26 7.50
CA LEU A 42 -11.52 9.00 7.16
C LEU A 42 -12.46 9.03 8.38
N LYS A 43 -12.05 9.68 9.47
CA LYS A 43 -12.83 9.72 10.72
C LYS A 43 -14.30 10.09 10.50
N ASP A 44 -14.55 11.15 9.72
CA ASP A 44 -15.90 11.68 9.48
C ASP A 44 -16.72 10.80 8.51
N PHE A 45 -16.08 9.85 7.85
CA PHE A 45 -16.70 8.94 6.88
C PHE A 45 -16.72 7.49 7.34
N ILE A 46 -16.18 7.19 8.52
CA ILE A 46 -15.94 5.80 8.94
C ILE A 46 -17.22 4.97 9.08
N ASP A 47 -18.33 5.60 9.43
CA ASP A 47 -19.64 4.99 9.56
C ASP A 47 -20.48 5.04 8.26
N VAL A 48 -19.91 5.60 7.16
CA VAL A 48 -20.56 5.65 5.86
C VAL A 48 -20.24 4.36 5.08
N PRO A 49 -21.25 3.77 4.37
CA PRO A 49 -21.00 2.62 3.50
C PRO A 49 -19.94 2.92 2.43
N ILE A 50 -19.00 2.00 2.23
CA ILE A 50 -17.85 2.25 1.32
C ILE A 50 -18.24 2.33 -0.16
N LYS A 51 -19.47 1.91 -0.55
CA LYS A 51 -20.00 2.20 -1.89
C LYS A 51 -20.02 3.69 -2.19
N ASN A 52 -20.14 4.53 -1.16
CA ASN A 52 -20.17 6.00 -1.28
C ASN A 52 -18.75 6.61 -1.19
N TYR A 53 -17.70 5.80 -1.01
CA TYR A 53 -16.33 6.28 -0.98
C TYR A 53 -15.81 6.52 -2.39
N SER A 54 -15.03 7.58 -2.55
CA SER A 54 -14.22 7.76 -3.76
C SER A 54 -13.15 6.66 -3.86
N SER A 55 -12.58 6.47 -5.04
CA SER A 55 -11.45 5.54 -5.23
C SER A 55 -10.28 5.88 -4.30
N GLY A 56 -9.99 7.17 -4.11
CA GLY A 56 -8.97 7.64 -3.18
C GLY A 56 -9.26 7.27 -1.73
N MET A 57 -10.51 7.41 -1.26
CA MET A 57 -10.91 7.01 0.10
C MET A 57 -10.79 5.51 0.31
N LYS A 58 -11.21 4.70 -0.66
CA LYS A 58 -11.06 3.23 -0.62
C LYS A 58 -9.59 2.82 -0.52
N SER A 59 -8.74 3.43 -1.32
CA SER A 59 -7.30 3.15 -1.30
C SER A 59 -6.63 3.60 0.00
N ARG A 60 -7.01 4.76 0.55
CA ARG A 60 -6.53 5.22 1.86
C ARG A 60 -6.89 4.23 2.96
N LEU A 61 -8.14 3.77 3.02
CA LEU A 61 -8.58 2.81 4.02
C LEU A 61 -7.82 1.49 3.87
N GLY A 62 -7.75 0.94 2.66
CA GLY A 62 -7.06 -0.32 2.38
C GLY A 62 -5.58 -0.28 2.74
N PHE A 63 -4.89 0.79 2.36
CA PHE A 63 -3.48 1.01 2.71
C PHE A 63 -3.29 1.10 4.23
N SER A 64 -4.18 1.83 4.93
CA SER A 64 -4.09 1.99 6.38
C SER A 64 -4.23 0.66 7.11
N ILE A 65 -5.16 -0.20 6.68
CA ILE A 65 -5.34 -1.54 7.26
C ILE A 65 -4.11 -2.43 6.97
N ALA A 66 -3.63 -2.43 5.73
CA ALA A 66 -2.51 -3.28 5.31
C ALA A 66 -1.19 -2.92 6.02
N THR A 67 -1.01 -1.66 6.42
CA THR A 67 0.25 -1.15 6.98
C THR A 67 0.24 -0.91 8.48
N VAL A 68 -0.90 -1.10 9.16
CA VAL A 68 -0.97 -1.00 10.62
C VAL A 68 -0.23 -2.14 11.31
N VAL A 69 -0.13 -3.25 10.63
CA VAL A 69 0.64 -4.41 11.07
C VAL A 69 1.99 -4.38 10.40
N SER A 70 3.00 -4.93 11.06
CA SER A 70 4.33 -5.14 10.45
C SER A 70 4.39 -6.56 9.86
N PRO A 71 3.94 -6.76 8.61
CA PRO A 71 4.02 -8.07 7.96
C PRO A 71 5.49 -8.41 7.71
N LYS A 72 5.83 -9.70 7.57
CA LYS A 72 7.18 -10.08 7.14
C LYS A 72 7.46 -9.68 5.69
N ILE A 73 6.43 -9.74 4.84
CA ILE A 73 6.47 -9.35 3.44
C ILE A 73 5.27 -8.46 3.13
N LEU A 74 5.51 -7.30 2.56
CA LEU A 74 4.49 -6.36 2.10
C LEU A 74 4.58 -6.22 0.58
N ILE A 75 3.48 -6.48 -0.11
CA ILE A 75 3.39 -6.32 -1.57
C ILE A 75 2.54 -5.08 -1.86
N LEU A 76 3.12 -4.12 -2.55
CA LEU A 76 2.47 -2.87 -2.95
C LEU A 76 2.43 -2.80 -4.48
N ASP A 77 1.22 -2.77 -5.04
CA ASP A 77 0.98 -2.63 -6.48
C ASP A 77 0.32 -1.27 -6.76
N GLU A 78 1.12 -0.32 -7.24
CA GLU A 78 0.75 1.07 -7.58
C GLU A 78 0.04 1.88 -6.46
N VAL A 79 -0.11 1.33 -5.27
CA VAL A 79 -0.92 1.91 -4.18
C VAL A 79 -0.37 3.25 -3.69
N LEU A 80 0.92 3.52 -3.86
CA LEU A 80 1.53 4.80 -3.46
C LEU A 80 1.23 5.96 -4.42
N SER A 81 0.66 5.67 -5.57
CA SER A 81 0.24 6.68 -6.55
C SER A 81 -1.15 7.24 -6.28
N VAL A 82 -1.90 6.64 -5.32
CA VAL A 82 -3.30 6.95 -5.06
C VAL A 82 -3.45 7.97 -3.93
N GLY A 83 -4.45 8.85 -4.07
CA GLY A 83 -4.72 9.93 -3.12
C GLY A 83 -4.08 11.26 -3.51
N ASP A 84 -4.25 12.26 -2.65
CA ASP A 84 -3.61 13.56 -2.83
C ASP A 84 -2.09 13.52 -2.50
N ALA A 85 -1.40 14.59 -2.84
CA ALA A 85 0.05 14.70 -2.65
C ALA A 85 0.46 14.54 -1.17
N LYS A 86 -0.40 14.96 -0.23
CA LYS A 86 -0.13 14.87 1.21
C LYS A 86 -0.19 13.41 1.67
N PHE A 87 -1.23 12.67 1.26
CA PHE A 87 -1.38 11.26 1.62
C PHE A 87 -0.29 10.40 0.97
N ARG A 88 0.11 10.69 -0.27
CA ARG A 88 1.23 10.00 -0.94
C ARG A 88 2.53 10.11 -0.15
N LYS A 89 2.91 11.33 0.29
CA LYS A 89 4.10 11.53 1.12
C LYS A 89 4.02 10.78 2.45
N LYS A 90 2.83 10.77 3.07
CA LYS A 90 2.58 10.06 4.33
C LYS A 90 2.71 8.54 4.17
N SER A 91 2.16 8.00 3.08
CA SER A 91 2.23 6.58 2.75
C SER A 91 3.66 6.14 2.43
N GLU A 92 4.38 6.92 1.64
CA GLU A 92 5.80 6.69 1.34
C GLU A 92 6.64 6.65 2.62
N LYS A 93 6.46 7.63 3.51
CA LYS A 93 7.15 7.67 4.81
C LYS A 93 6.82 6.44 5.67
N LYS A 94 5.56 5.97 5.66
CA LYS A 94 5.16 4.77 6.40
C LYS A 94 5.87 3.53 5.84
N VAL A 95 5.93 3.37 4.52
CA VAL A 95 6.64 2.25 3.87
C VAL A 95 8.13 2.27 4.21
N LEU A 96 8.78 3.44 4.12
CA LEU A 96 10.20 3.58 4.47
C LEU A 96 10.46 3.17 5.93
N SER A 97 9.59 3.59 6.86
CA SER A 97 9.72 3.18 8.27
C SER A 97 9.55 1.68 8.49
N MET A 98 8.87 0.97 7.60
CA MET A 98 8.73 -0.49 7.67
C MET A 98 10.02 -1.21 7.23
N PHE A 99 10.78 -0.63 6.28
CA PHE A 99 12.11 -1.16 5.93
C PHE A 99 13.04 -1.16 7.15
N ASP A 100 13.05 -0.08 7.91
CA ASP A 100 13.89 0.03 9.11
C ASP A 100 13.51 -1.02 10.17
N SER A 101 12.25 -1.51 10.13
CA SER A 101 11.73 -2.56 11.00
C SER A 101 12.00 -3.99 10.48
N GLY A 102 12.72 -4.15 9.36
CA GLY A 102 13.07 -5.46 8.79
C GLY A 102 11.97 -6.10 7.94
N VAL A 103 10.96 -5.34 7.51
CA VAL A 103 9.92 -5.80 6.58
C VAL A 103 10.49 -5.86 5.16
N THR A 104 10.30 -7.00 4.48
CA THR A 104 10.60 -7.09 3.04
C THR A 104 9.45 -6.47 2.24
N VAL A 105 9.75 -5.45 1.43
CA VAL A 105 8.73 -4.81 0.58
C VAL A 105 8.98 -5.14 -0.89
N LEU A 106 7.96 -5.68 -1.54
CA LEU A 106 7.91 -5.84 -2.99
C LEU A 106 7.02 -4.73 -3.55
N PHE A 107 7.63 -3.80 -4.27
CA PHE A 107 6.95 -2.61 -4.81
C PHE A 107 6.88 -2.66 -6.32
N VAL A 108 5.67 -2.60 -6.87
CA VAL A 108 5.41 -2.52 -8.31
C VAL A 108 4.93 -1.11 -8.64
N SER A 109 5.60 -0.44 -9.57
CA SER A 109 5.24 0.91 -10.01
C SER A 109 5.70 1.17 -11.43
N HIS A 110 4.96 2.02 -12.15
CA HIS A 110 5.39 2.61 -13.42
C HIS A 110 6.22 3.88 -13.24
N SER A 111 6.36 4.38 -12.03
CA SER A 111 7.15 5.58 -11.73
C SER A 111 8.56 5.22 -11.30
N LEU A 112 9.51 5.32 -12.23
CA LEU A 112 10.93 5.09 -11.95
C LEU A 112 11.43 5.94 -10.78
N ALA A 113 11.03 7.21 -10.70
CA ALA A 113 11.39 8.10 -9.61
C ALA A 113 10.89 7.64 -8.22
N GLN A 114 9.75 6.95 -8.15
CA GLN A 114 9.28 6.35 -6.89
C GLN A 114 10.09 5.11 -6.54
N VAL A 115 10.37 4.26 -7.53
CA VAL A 115 11.17 3.03 -7.35
C VAL A 115 12.57 3.39 -6.85
N GLN A 116 13.22 4.39 -7.45
CA GLN A 116 14.55 4.89 -7.04
C GLN A 116 14.57 5.42 -5.60
N ARG A 117 13.49 6.05 -5.14
CA ARG A 117 13.42 6.59 -3.77
C ARG A 117 13.14 5.54 -2.70
N ILE A 118 12.43 4.48 -3.06
CA ILE A 118 11.90 3.50 -2.09
C ILE A 118 12.72 2.22 -2.08
N CYS A 119 13.22 1.78 -3.24
CA CYS A 119 13.84 0.47 -3.39
C CYS A 119 15.37 0.56 -3.39
N ASN A 120 16.00 -0.48 -2.83
CA ASN A 120 17.45 -0.67 -2.92
C ASN A 120 17.85 -1.61 -4.07
N LYS A 121 16.93 -2.45 -4.53
CA LYS A 121 17.09 -3.34 -5.68
C LYS A 121 15.86 -3.24 -6.57
N ALA A 122 16.06 -3.51 -7.86
CA ALA A 122 14.97 -3.54 -8.83
C ALA A 122 15.07 -4.74 -9.77
N MET A 123 13.94 -5.04 -10.40
CA MET A 123 13.87 -6.00 -11.49
C MET A 123 13.04 -5.42 -12.64
N ILE A 124 13.40 -5.75 -13.86
CA ILE A 124 12.66 -5.40 -15.07
C ILE A 124 11.96 -6.67 -15.57
N LEU A 125 10.63 -6.57 -15.70
CA LEU A 125 9.81 -7.63 -16.27
C LEU A 125 9.25 -7.16 -17.61
N GLU A 126 9.43 -7.95 -18.67
CA GLU A 126 8.83 -7.71 -19.96
C GLU A 126 8.12 -8.97 -20.45
N LYS A 127 6.84 -8.85 -20.79
CA LYS A 127 5.99 -9.97 -21.27
C LYS A 127 6.10 -11.24 -20.40
N GLY A 128 6.18 -11.03 -19.06
CA GLY A 128 6.27 -12.12 -18.08
C GLY A 128 7.67 -12.73 -17.93
N LYS A 129 8.69 -12.17 -18.58
CA LYS A 129 10.09 -12.61 -18.46
C LYS A 129 10.91 -11.63 -17.66
N LEU A 130 11.79 -12.15 -16.81
CA LEU A 130 12.79 -11.34 -16.10
C LEU A 130 13.89 -10.95 -17.09
N ILE A 131 14.03 -9.64 -17.34
CA ILE A 131 15.05 -9.08 -18.24
C ILE A 131 16.32 -8.72 -17.49
N ALA A 132 16.14 -8.10 -16.30
CA ALA A 132 17.27 -7.68 -15.46
C ALA A 132 16.88 -7.68 -13.98
N TYR A 133 17.87 -7.89 -13.11
CA TYR A 133 17.75 -7.78 -11.66
C TYR A 133 19.09 -7.29 -11.07
N GLY A 134 19.05 -6.35 -10.18
CA GLY A 134 20.26 -5.82 -9.53
C GLY A 134 20.00 -4.61 -8.66
N ASP A 135 21.06 -3.88 -8.37
CA ASP A 135 20.99 -2.63 -7.60
C ASP A 135 20.21 -1.57 -8.36
N ILE A 136 19.51 -0.73 -7.62
CA ILE A 136 18.55 0.23 -8.17
C ILE A 136 19.17 1.16 -9.22
N ASP A 137 20.38 1.65 -9.00
CA ASP A 137 21.02 2.60 -9.92
C ASP A 137 21.30 1.94 -11.27
N THR A 138 21.89 0.75 -11.27
CA THR A 138 22.21 -0.02 -12.49
C THR A 138 20.95 -0.36 -13.29
N ILE A 139 19.90 -0.83 -12.59
CA ILE A 139 18.66 -1.24 -13.25
C ILE A 139 17.87 -0.04 -13.77
N SER A 140 17.93 1.10 -13.08
CA SER A 140 17.30 2.34 -13.52
C SER A 140 17.91 2.84 -14.84
N GLU A 141 19.22 2.87 -14.95
CA GLU A 141 19.91 3.24 -16.20
C GLU A 141 19.56 2.31 -17.37
N GLN A 142 19.44 1.01 -17.08
CA GLN A 142 19.04 0.04 -18.10
C GLN A 142 17.59 0.26 -18.55
N TYR A 143 16.68 0.51 -17.61
CA TYR A 143 15.28 0.78 -17.90
C TYR A 143 15.11 2.05 -18.75
N GLU A 144 15.80 3.14 -18.44
CA GLU A 144 15.78 4.37 -19.22
C GLU A 144 16.26 4.17 -20.67
N LYS A 145 17.29 3.34 -20.86
CA LYS A 145 17.79 2.99 -22.22
C LYS A 145 16.81 2.14 -23.02
N MET A 146 15.92 1.41 -22.36
CA MET A 146 14.89 0.57 -23.01
C MET A 146 13.63 1.36 -23.37
N THR A 147 13.38 2.49 -22.69
CA THR A 147 12.15 3.29 -22.85
C THR A 147 12.35 4.55 -23.69
N ASN A 148 13.59 4.94 -24.00
CA ASN A 148 13.97 5.99 -24.95
C ASN A 148 14.28 5.40 -26.33
#